data_bd337cd09c797ba268a79aa026b582b8
#
_entry.id   bd337cd09c797ba268a79aa026b582b8
#
_cell.length_a   1.000
_cell.length_b   1.000
_cell.length_c   1.000
_cell.angle_alpha   90.00
_cell.angle_beta   90.00
_cell.angle_gamma   90.00
#
_symmetry.space_group_name_H-M   'P 1'
#
loop_
_entity.id
_entity.type
_entity.pdbx_description
1 polymer ?
#
loop_
_entity_poly.entity_id
_entity_poly.type
_entity_poly.pdbx_seq_one_letter_code
_entity_poly.pdbx_strand_id
1 'polypeptide(L)'
;MEKLDRIKELVALLNKAGKSYYSEGQEIMSNYEYDALYDELKKLEEETGCVLSDSPTVNVGYEVLSELPKERHDSPMLSLDKTKDRESLRSWLKDQKGLLSWKLDGLTIVLTYENGELVKAVTRGNGQIGEIITNNARMFKNIPVTISYKGRLVLRGEAIITYSDFNRINEEIPETDAKYKNPRNLCSGSVRQLNNKITKERNVNFFAFTLVSADGVDFNNSRKCQFEWLKSQGFDVVEYKEVDKDNILDAIDWFEHTIVNNDFPSDGLVIIYDDIAYGESLGRTAKFPRNAMAFKWTDETAETTLKEIEWSASRTGLINPVAIFEPVELEGTKVSRASVHNISIMESLKLGIGDTIKVFKANMIIPQIAENITQSGTVRIPEVCPVCGGKTRISDVNDVKSLYCDNEQCQAKHIKSFALLASRDALNIDGLSEATLEKFIQKGFLKRRGDIFRISRYKDEITAMDGFGEKSYNNLIDALEKAKDTDLVRVIYGLGIDNVGLSTARLIVNKLNNDPEAVLNACLLYTSPSPRDMRRS
;
A
#
# COMPACT_ATOMS: atom_id res chain seq x y z
N MET A 1 -6.55 36.27 7.62
CA MET A 1 -7.30 35.39 8.52
C MET A 1 -7.84 34.17 7.76
N GLU A 2 -8.63 34.33 6.71
CA GLU A 2 -9.15 33.20 5.91
C GLU A 2 -8.09 32.18 5.42
N LYS A 3 -6.93 32.63 4.92
CA LYS A 3 -5.88 31.72 4.46
C LYS A 3 -5.24 30.90 5.58
N LEU A 4 -5.07 31.48 6.76
CA LEU A 4 -4.52 30.77 7.92
C LEU A 4 -5.51 29.76 8.50
N ASP A 5 -6.80 30.09 8.48
CA ASP A 5 -7.85 29.16 8.89
C ASP A 5 -7.96 28.00 7.90
N ARG A 6 -7.82 28.26 6.62
CA ARG A 6 -7.78 27.22 5.58
C ARG A 6 -6.54 26.31 5.69
N ILE A 7 -5.37 26.85 6.02
CA ILE A 7 -4.18 26.04 6.33
C ILE A 7 -4.46 25.08 7.49
N LYS A 8 -5.04 25.54 8.60
CA LYS A 8 -5.38 24.70 9.76
C LYS A 8 -6.35 23.58 9.38
N GLU A 9 -7.37 23.90 8.61
CA GLU A 9 -8.36 22.95 8.11
C GLU A 9 -7.71 21.87 7.24
N LEU A 10 -6.88 22.27 6.28
CA LEU A 10 -6.16 21.36 5.37
C LEU A 10 -5.18 20.46 6.12
N VAL A 11 -4.41 21.01 7.07
CA VAL A 11 -3.49 20.24 7.90
C VAL A 11 -4.23 19.17 8.70
N ALA A 12 -5.35 19.54 9.36
CA ALA A 12 -6.15 18.59 10.11
C ALA A 12 -6.74 17.49 9.21
N LEU A 13 -7.26 17.87 8.04
CA LEU A 13 -7.88 16.96 7.09
C LEU A 13 -6.88 15.97 6.49
N LEU A 14 -5.72 16.45 6.03
CA LEU A 14 -4.67 15.62 5.42
C LEU A 14 -3.99 14.70 6.42
N ASN A 15 -3.77 15.16 7.67
CA ASN A 15 -3.24 14.31 8.74
C ASN A 15 -4.23 13.19 9.10
N LYS A 16 -5.53 13.50 9.13
CA LYS A 16 -6.59 12.52 9.37
C LYS A 16 -6.62 11.48 8.23
N ALA A 17 -6.57 11.94 6.98
CA ALA A 17 -6.55 11.06 5.80
C ALA A 17 -5.31 10.17 5.78
N GLY A 18 -4.14 10.72 6.05
CA GLY A 18 -2.90 9.97 6.15
C GLY A 18 -2.95 8.91 7.26
N LYS A 19 -3.48 9.25 8.43
CA LYS A 19 -3.64 8.31 9.55
C LYS A 19 -4.62 7.18 9.22
N SER A 20 -5.79 7.49 8.67
CA SER A 20 -6.78 6.47 8.28
C SER A 20 -6.25 5.55 7.19
N TYR A 21 -5.54 6.08 6.21
CA TYR A 21 -4.95 5.29 5.13
C TYR A 21 -3.84 4.34 5.63
N TYR A 22 -2.91 4.85 6.46
CA TYR A 22 -1.73 4.08 6.88
C TYR A 22 -1.95 3.22 8.12
N SER A 23 -2.81 3.64 9.06
CA SER A 23 -2.99 2.96 10.34
C SER A 23 -4.26 2.13 10.44
N GLU A 24 -5.33 2.54 9.74
CA GLU A 24 -6.66 1.94 9.87
C GLU A 24 -7.09 1.20 8.59
N GLY A 25 -6.33 1.32 7.50
CA GLY A 25 -6.67 0.71 6.20
C GLY A 25 -7.96 1.25 5.59
N GLN A 26 -8.42 2.43 6.04
CA GLN A 26 -9.62 3.09 5.56
C GLN A 26 -9.24 4.31 4.72
N GLU A 27 -9.75 4.38 3.50
CA GLU A 27 -9.61 5.57 2.67
C GLU A 27 -10.78 6.52 2.95
N ILE A 28 -10.48 7.72 3.47
CA ILE A 28 -11.47 8.77 3.75
C ILE A 28 -11.60 9.77 2.62
N MET A 29 -10.66 9.74 1.68
CA MET A 29 -10.68 10.49 0.42
C MET A 29 -9.87 9.77 -0.64
N SER A 30 -10.08 10.08 -1.92
CA SER A 30 -9.30 9.53 -3.03
C SER A 30 -7.86 10.07 -3.01
N ASN A 31 -6.91 9.31 -3.57
CA ASN A 31 -5.52 9.78 -3.72
C ASN A 31 -5.43 11.07 -4.56
N TYR A 32 -6.32 11.23 -5.53
CA TYR A 32 -6.41 12.43 -6.36
C TYR A 32 -6.83 13.66 -5.54
N GLU A 33 -7.85 13.51 -4.70
CA GLU A 33 -8.29 14.56 -3.76
C GLU A 33 -7.20 14.91 -2.75
N TYR A 34 -6.54 13.89 -2.19
CA TYR A 34 -5.43 14.11 -1.26
C TYR A 34 -4.30 14.92 -1.90
N ASP A 35 -3.87 14.56 -3.11
CA ASP A 35 -2.81 15.27 -3.83
C ASP A 35 -3.22 16.72 -4.16
N ALA A 36 -4.48 16.96 -4.56
CA ALA A 36 -4.99 18.29 -4.85
C ALA A 36 -5.03 19.18 -3.58
N LEU A 37 -5.52 18.66 -2.46
CA LEU A 37 -5.57 19.38 -1.19
C LEU A 37 -4.16 19.59 -0.60
N TYR A 38 -3.25 18.65 -0.82
CA TYR A 38 -1.86 18.79 -0.44
C TYR A 38 -1.14 19.90 -1.21
N ASP A 39 -1.37 19.99 -2.53
CA ASP A 39 -0.82 21.07 -3.37
C ASP A 39 -1.45 22.43 -3.02
N GLU A 40 -2.75 22.48 -2.65
CA GLU A 40 -3.41 23.67 -2.12
C GLU A 40 -2.75 24.12 -0.80
N LEU A 41 -2.53 23.20 0.13
CA LEU A 41 -1.86 23.49 1.40
C LEU A 41 -0.46 24.07 1.18
N LYS A 42 0.36 23.42 0.35
CA LYS A 42 1.70 23.88 0.03
C LYS A 42 1.72 25.30 -0.53
N LYS A 43 0.81 25.60 -1.46
CA LYS A 43 0.66 26.93 -2.04
C LYS A 43 0.29 27.98 -0.99
N LEU A 44 -0.65 27.67 -0.11
CA LEU A 44 -1.06 28.59 0.96
C LEU A 44 0.05 28.84 1.98
N GLU A 45 0.83 27.81 2.33
CA GLU A 45 1.99 27.94 3.19
C GLU A 45 3.09 28.82 2.57
N GLU A 46 3.35 28.68 1.26
CA GLU A 46 4.28 29.54 0.51
C GLU A 46 3.78 31.00 0.46
N GLU A 47 2.49 31.22 0.18
CA GLU A 47 1.89 32.54 0.09
C GLU A 47 1.83 33.28 1.45
N THR A 48 1.64 32.55 2.53
CA THR A 48 1.50 33.13 3.88
C THR A 48 2.81 33.14 4.66
N GLY A 49 3.80 32.35 4.25
CA GLY A 49 5.00 32.09 5.02
C GLY A 49 4.75 31.37 6.35
N CYS A 50 3.51 30.87 6.58
CA CYS A 50 3.11 30.19 7.79
C CYS A 50 2.99 28.68 7.57
N VAL A 51 3.84 27.90 8.26
CA VAL A 51 3.84 26.43 8.23
C VAL A 51 3.57 25.93 9.65
N LEU A 52 2.53 25.12 9.83
CA LEU A 52 2.23 24.56 11.13
C LEU A 52 3.18 23.41 11.48
N SER A 53 3.49 23.25 12.75
CA SER A 53 4.43 22.21 13.23
C SER A 53 3.96 20.77 12.96
N ASP A 54 2.65 20.58 12.82
CA ASP A 54 2.00 19.32 12.50
C ASP A 54 1.58 19.21 11.02
N SER A 55 1.98 20.17 10.18
CA SER A 55 1.66 20.13 8.75
C SER A 55 2.25 18.88 8.10
N PRO A 56 1.46 18.14 7.29
CA PRO A 56 1.98 17.01 6.51
C PRO A 56 3.03 17.45 5.48
N THR A 57 3.16 18.75 5.22
CA THR A 57 4.24 19.30 4.38
C THR A 57 5.60 19.28 5.10
N VAL A 58 5.62 19.21 6.42
CA VAL A 58 6.82 19.19 7.28
C VAL A 58 7.04 17.83 7.94
N ASN A 59 5.98 17.16 8.39
CA ASN A 59 6.06 15.85 9.02
C ASN A 59 5.93 14.74 7.98
N VAL A 60 6.98 13.94 7.82
CA VAL A 60 6.89 12.62 7.18
C VAL A 60 6.28 11.70 8.25
N GLY A 61 4.95 11.76 8.43
CA GLY A 61 4.26 11.01 9.46
C GLY A 61 4.17 9.54 9.09
N TYR A 62 5.03 8.71 9.67
CA TYR A 62 4.83 7.27 9.76
C TYR A 62 5.52 6.71 11.00
N GLU A 63 4.78 6.00 11.83
CA GLU A 63 5.33 5.28 12.98
C GLU A 63 5.63 3.84 12.54
N VAL A 64 6.92 3.45 12.58
CA VAL A 64 7.34 2.09 12.19
C VAL A 64 6.92 1.11 13.28
N LEU A 65 5.88 0.33 13.01
CA LEU A 65 5.38 -0.75 13.86
C LEU A 65 5.80 -2.09 13.23
N SER A 66 6.99 -2.60 13.58
CA SER A 66 7.49 -3.89 13.10
C SER A 66 8.26 -4.63 14.20
N GLU A 67 8.26 -5.97 14.12
CA GLU A 67 9.05 -6.85 14.99
C GLU A 67 10.53 -6.89 14.59
N LEU A 68 10.87 -6.41 13.40
CA LEU A 68 12.26 -6.32 12.95
C LEU A 68 13.01 -5.26 13.79
N PRO A 69 14.30 -5.48 14.11
CA PRO A 69 15.11 -4.49 14.79
C PRO A 69 15.08 -3.17 14.03
N LYS A 70 15.01 -2.06 14.75
CA LYS A 70 14.95 -0.72 14.17
C LYS A 70 16.30 -0.02 14.33
N GLU A 71 16.66 0.76 13.32
CA GLU A 71 17.89 1.56 13.33
C GLU A 71 17.63 2.97 12.83
N ARG A 72 18.33 3.94 13.41
CA ARG A 72 18.30 5.33 12.98
C ARG A 72 19.27 5.54 11.81
N HIS A 73 18.79 6.22 10.76
CA HIS A 73 19.66 6.58 9.62
C HIS A 73 20.67 7.66 10.00
N ASP A 74 21.89 7.54 9.49
CA ASP A 74 22.96 8.54 9.65
C ASP A 74 22.56 9.91 9.05
N SER A 75 21.77 9.88 7.99
CA SER A 75 21.19 11.07 7.36
C SER A 75 19.71 10.86 7.01
N PRO A 76 18.83 11.86 7.23
CA PRO A 76 17.41 11.74 6.93
C PRO A 76 17.16 11.40 5.48
N MET A 77 16.16 10.53 5.24
CA MET A 77 15.69 10.18 3.91
C MET A 77 14.48 11.03 3.56
N LEU A 78 14.73 12.17 2.94
CA LEU A 78 13.70 13.14 2.60
C LEU A 78 12.85 12.66 1.41
N SER A 79 11.63 13.17 1.32
CA SER A 79 10.82 13.06 0.11
C SER A 79 11.37 14.00 -0.97
N LEU A 80 10.98 13.80 -2.23
CA LEU A 80 11.30 14.74 -3.31
C LEU A 80 10.17 15.76 -3.48
N ASP A 81 10.54 16.98 -3.86
CA ASP A 81 9.59 17.91 -4.42
C ASP A 81 9.08 17.39 -5.76
N LYS A 82 7.86 17.72 -6.16
CA LYS A 82 7.22 17.12 -7.33
C LYS A 82 6.60 18.18 -8.26
N THR A 83 6.65 17.90 -9.55
CA THR A 83 5.93 18.66 -10.58
C THR A 83 5.28 17.71 -11.59
N LYS A 84 4.19 18.15 -12.22
CA LYS A 84 3.58 17.52 -13.41
C LYS A 84 3.83 18.34 -14.68
N ASP A 85 4.42 19.53 -14.53
CA ASP A 85 4.71 20.43 -15.63
C ASP A 85 6.14 20.25 -16.14
N ARG A 86 6.28 19.92 -17.41
CA ARG A 86 7.55 19.67 -18.10
C ARG A 86 8.44 20.90 -18.17
N GLU A 87 7.82 22.07 -18.41
CA GLU A 87 8.56 23.33 -18.49
C GLU A 87 9.08 23.78 -17.11
N SER A 88 8.34 23.48 -16.05
CA SER A 88 8.84 23.66 -14.68
C SER A 88 10.07 22.83 -14.41
N LEU A 89 10.13 21.58 -14.91
CA LEU A 89 11.30 20.71 -14.76
C LEU A 89 12.50 21.25 -15.53
N ARG A 90 12.29 21.71 -16.77
CA ARG A 90 13.31 22.39 -17.60
C ARG A 90 13.84 23.66 -16.93
N SER A 91 12.95 24.49 -16.40
CA SER A 91 13.29 25.73 -15.70
C SER A 91 14.06 25.48 -14.42
N TRP A 92 13.76 24.40 -13.69
CA TRP A 92 14.48 23.97 -12.49
C TRP A 92 15.92 23.58 -12.79
N LEU A 93 16.17 22.90 -13.93
CA LEU A 93 17.52 22.46 -14.32
C LEU A 93 18.44 23.63 -14.63
N LYS A 94 17.90 24.76 -15.09
CA LYS A 94 18.66 25.95 -15.49
C LYS A 94 19.72 25.62 -16.55
N ASP A 95 20.94 26.13 -16.37
CA ASP A 95 22.10 25.87 -17.25
C ASP A 95 22.97 24.71 -16.75
N GLN A 96 22.43 23.87 -15.83
CA GLN A 96 23.13 22.72 -15.28
C GLN A 96 22.85 21.47 -16.10
N LYS A 97 23.75 20.48 -15.97
CA LYS A 97 23.49 19.12 -16.42
C LYS A 97 22.83 18.32 -15.31
N GLY A 98 21.96 17.40 -15.70
CA GLY A 98 21.28 16.50 -14.77
C GLY A 98 21.23 15.07 -15.27
N LEU A 99 20.86 14.17 -14.38
CA LEU A 99 20.51 12.79 -14.70
C LEU A 99 19.00 12.63 -14.50
N LEU A 100 18.29 12.32 -15.57
CA LEU A 100 16.85 12.01 -15.57
C LEU A 100 16.69 10.51 -15.56
N SER A 101 16.02 9.96 -14.56
CA SER A 101 15.88 8.52 -14.34
C SER A 101 14.45 8.12 -14.03
N TRP A 102 14.13 6.82 -14.15
CA TRP A 102 12.86 6.27 -13.66
C TRP A 102 12.67 6.55 -12.17
N LYS A 103 11.48 6.97 -11.80
CA LYS A 103 11.02 6.99 -10.41
C LYS A 103 10.37 5.64 -10.10
N LEU A 104 11.20 4.69 -9.69
CA LEU A 104 10.73 3.35 -9.35
C LEU A 104 9.75 3.40 -8.17
N ASP A 105 8.73 2.55 -8.23
CA ASP A 105 7.67 2.46 -7.21
C ASP A 105 7.77 1.13 -6.44
N GLY A 106 8.53 1.15 -5.36
CA GLY A 106 8.82 -0.01 -4.53
C GLY A 106 9.01 0.35 -3.06
N LEU A 107 10.11 -0.10 -2.49
CA LEU A 107 10.54 0.20 -1.13
C LEU A 107 11.98 0.68 -1.12
N THR A 108 12.22 1.90 -0.67
CA THR A 108 13.58 2.45 -0.55
C THR A 108 14.37 1.73 0.55
N ILE A 109 15.59 1.32 0.22
CA ILE A 109 16.53 0.62 1.10
C ILE A 109 17.89 1.30 1.07
N VAL A 110 18.53 1.36 2.24
CA VAL A 110 19.92 1.74 2.41
C VAL A 110 20.77 0.48 2.57
N LEU A 111 21.79 0.32 1.75
CA LEU A 111 22.77 -0.75 1.86
C LEU A 111 24.09 -0.20 2.36
N THR A 112 24.71 -0.92 3.28
CA THR A 112 26.07 -0.62 3.78
C THR A 112 26.97 -1.82 3.57
N TYR A 113 28.11 -1.56 2.94
CA TYR A 113 29.18 -2.54 2.74
C TYR A 113 30.43 -2.10 3.50
N GLU A 114 31.12 -3.07 4.08
CA GLU A 114 32.42 -2.88 4.73
C GLU A 114 33.32 -4.07 4.35
N ASN A 115 34.58 -3.79 4.07
CA ASN A 115 35.54 -4.81 3.63
C ASN A 115 35.07 -5.63 2.40
N GLY A 116 34.17 -5.05 1.61
CA GLY A 116 33.59 -5.68 0.43
C GLY A 116 32.41 -6.60 0.70
N GLU A 117 31.89 -6.67 1.91
CA GLU A 117 30.75 -7.51 2.27
C GLU A 117 29.53 -6.65 2.65
N LEU A 118 28.33 -7.13 2.30
CA LEU A 118 27.08 -6.52 2.75
C LEU A 118 26.92 -6.75 4.26
N VAL A 119 27.14 -5.71 5.06
CA VAL A 119 27.03 -5.78 6.51
C VAL A 119 25.66 -5.34 7.01
N LYS A 120 24.98 -4.44 6.28
CA LYS A 120 23.70 -3.90 6.72
C LYS A 120 22.79 -3.49 5.58
N ALA A 121 21.49 -3.76 5.75
CA ALA A 121 20.42 -3.24 4.90
C ALA A 121 19.29 -2.72 5.81
N VAL A 122 18.81 -1.50 5.56
CA VAL A 122 17.79 -0.82 6.37
C VAL A 122 16.73 -0.22 5.47
N THR A 123 15.45 -0.45 5.78
CA THR A 123 14.33 0.19 5.06
C THR A 123 14.29 1.69 5.35
N ARG A 124 13.69 2.47 4.45
CA ARG A 124 13.49 3.91 4.68
C ARG A 124 12.74 4.20 5.99
N GLY A 125 11.73 3.38 6.33
CA GLY A 125 10.84 3.63 7.47
C GLY A 125 10.17 5.01 7.35
N ASN A 126 10.21 5.78 8.43
CA ASN A 126 9.69 7.16 8.47
C ASN A 126 10.71 8.22 7.95
N GLY A 127 11.81 7.78 7.38
CA GLY A 127 12.89 8.64 6.90
C GLY A 127 13.97 8.94 7.96
N GLN A 128 13.73 8.68 9.24
CA GLN A 128 14.71 8.80 10.33
C GLN A 128 15.06 7.44 10.94
N ILE A 129 14.07 6.55 11.05
CA ILE A 129 14.21 5.22 11.63
C ILE A 129 13.65 4.21 10.64
N GLY A 130 14.43 3.19 10.31
CA GLY A 130 14.05 2.08 9.44
C GLY A 130 14.20 0.74 10.14
N GLU A 131 13.77 -0.31 9.47
CA GLU A 131 13.87 -1.70 9.93
C GLU A 131 15.11 -2.35 9.32
N ILE A 132 15.85 -3.08 10.13
CA ILE A 132 17.03 -3.85 9.67
C ILE A 132 16.52 -5.11 8.95
N ILE A 133 16.84 -5.22 7.67
CA ILE A 133 16.39 -6.31 6.78
C ILE A 133 17.57 -7.00 6.09
N THR A 134 18.74 -6.99 6.69
CA THR A 134 19.98 -7.50 6.08
C THR A 134 19.86 -8.94 5.59
N ASN A 135 19.22 -9.82 6.38
CA ASN A 135 19.00 -11.22 5.99
C ASN A 135 18.12 -11.36 4.75
N ASN A 136 17.12 -10.50 4.62
CA ASN A 136 16.24 -10.48 3.45
C ASN A 136 16.95 -9.88 2.24
N ALA A 137 17.72 -8.80 2.43
CA ALA A 137 18.46 -8.15 1.35
C ALA A 137 19.47 -9.11 0.70
N ARG A 138 20.11 -10.00 1.46
CA ARG A 138 20.99 -11.04 0.92
C ARG A 138 20.30 -12.03 0.00
N MET A 139 18.97 -12.08 0.00
CA MET A 139 18.14 -12.94 -0.86
C MET A 139 17.59 -12.23 -2.08
N PHE A 140 17.88 -10.93 -2.27
CA PHE A 140 17.47 -10.20 -3.45
C PHE A 140 18.22 -10.74 -4.68
N LYS A 141 17.52 -10.72 -5.82
CA LYS A 141 18.00 -11.37 -7.05
C LYS A 141 19.31 -10.78 -7.57
N ASN A 142 19.52 -9.46 -7.40
CA ASN A 142 20.58 -8.70 -8.07
C ASN A 142 21.45 -7.87 -7.13
N ILE A 143 21.39 -8.08 -5.80
CA ILE A 143 22.34 -7.44 -4.88
C ILE A 143 23.61 -8.27 -4.80
N PRO A 144 24.80 -7.71 -5.10
CA PRO A 144 26.05 -8.38 -4.83
C PRO A 144 26.27 -8.51 -3.32
N VAL A 145 26.42 -9.73 -2.80
CA VAL A 145 26.72 -9.95 -1.37
C VAL A 145 28.17 -9.61 -1.04
N THR A 146 29.05 -9.66 -2.06
CA THR A 146 30.46 -9.22 -1.99
C THR A 146 30.79 -8.33 -3.19
N ILE A 147 31.62 -7.30 -2.94
CA ILE A 147 32.12 -6.38 -3.96
C ILE A 147 33.64 -6.28 -3.93
N SER A 148 34.25 -5.77 -4.99
CA SER A 148 35.71 -5.61 -5.08
C SER A 148 36.24 -4.50 -4.16
N TYR A 149 35.46 -3.43 -3.96
CA TYR A 149 35.83 -2.30 -3.13
C TYR A 149 35.85 -2.67 -1.63
N LYS A 150 36.94 -2.33 -0.92
CA LYS A 150 37.18 -2.72 0.49
C LYS A 150 36.96 -1.61 1.50
N GLY A 151 36.68 -0.38 1.06
CA GLY A 151 36.30 0.71 1.95
C GLY A 151 34.84 0.57 2.43
N ARG A 152 34.40 1.54 3.24
CA ARG A 152 32.99 1.65 3.62
C ARG A 152 32.19 2.29 2.46
N LEU A 153 31.16 1.60 2.00
CA LEU A 153 30.23 2.06 0.97
C LEU A 153 28.83 2.13 1.55
N VAL A 154 28.16 3.26 1.36
CA VAL A 154 26.74 3.43 1.66
C VAL A 154 26.02 3.90 0.41
N LEU A 155 24.97 3.19 0.02
CA LEU A 155 24.14 3.54 -1.15
C LEU A 155 22.65 3.39 -0.84
N ARG A 156 21.84 4.10 -1.61
CA ARG A 156 20.39 4.00 -1.57
C ARG A 156 19.88 3.49 -2.90
N GLY A 157 18.84 2.68 -2.84
CA GLY A 157 18.15 2.19 -4.02
C GLY A 157 16.71 1.82 -3.70
N GLU A 158 15.99 1.45 -4.73
CA GLU A 158 14.61 1.00 -4.63
C GLU A 158 14.56 -0.51 -4.82
N ALA A 159 13.97 -1.20 -3.85
CA ALA A 159 13.60 -2.60 -4.00
C ALA A 159 12.25 -2.67 -4.70
N ILE A 160 12.15 -3.50 -5.73
CA ILE A 160 10.95 -3.68 -6.52
C ILE A 160 10.66 -5.16 -6.77
N ILE A 161 9.42 -5.47 -7.11
CA ILE A 161 9.00 -6.72 -7.75
C ILE A 161 8.45 -6.34 -9.12
N THR A 162 8.87 -7.07 -10.15
CA THR A 162 8.43 -6.83 -11.53
C THR A 162 6.95 -7.15 -11.72
N TYR A 163 6.32 -6.62 -12.75
CA TYR A 163 4.92 -6.96 -13.07
C TYR A 163 4.76 -8.44 -13.39
N SER A 164 5.71 -9.04 -14.11
CA SER A 164 5.71 -10.47 -14.44
C SER A 164 5.76 -11.35 -13.17
N ASP A 165 6.66 -11.06 -12.21
CA ASP A 165 6.72 -11.78 -10.94
C ASP A 165 5.49 -11.50 -10.05
N PHE A 166 4.97 -10.29 -10.04
CA PHE A 166 3.74 -9.93 -9.33
C PHE A 166 2.53 -10.73 -9.82
N ASN A 167 2.37 -10.84 -11.15
CA ASN A 167 1.28 -11.61 -11.75
C ASN A 167 1.43 -13.10 -11.43
N ARG A 168 2.62 -13.67 -11.62
CA ARG A 168 2.91 -15.07 -11.27
C ARG A 168 2.58 -15.36 -9.80
N ILE A 169 3.04 -14.54 -8.86
CA ILE A 169 2.81 -14.74 -7.43
C ILE A 169 1.30 -14.64 -7.11
N ASN A 170 0.58 -13.71 -7.72
CA ASN A 170 -0.85 -13.58 -7.53
C ASN A 170 -1.65 -14.74 -8.13
N GLU A 171 -1.18 -15.34 -9.21
CA GLU A 171 -1.79 -16.55 -9.80
C GLU A 171 -1.60 -17.78 -8.91
N GLU A 172 -0.46 -17.87 -8.22
CA GLU A 172 -0.15 -18.96 -7.27
C GLU A 172 -0.96 -18.86 -5.95
N ILE A 173 -1.53 -17.67 -5.64
CA ILE A 173 -2.36 -17.48 -4.44
C ILE A 173 -3.74 -18.12 -4.68
N PRO A 174 -4.20 -19.03 -3.78
CA PRO A 174 -5.52 -19.62 -3.86
C PRO A 174 -6.63 -18.54 -3.93
N GLU A 175 -7.74 -18.85 -4.61
CA GLU A 175 -8.88 -17.92 -4.72
C GLU A 175 -9.51 -17.54 -3.37
N THR A 176 -9.28 -18.35 -2.34
CA THR A 176 -9.71 -18.11 -0.96
C THR A 176 -8.93 -16.99 -0.26
N ASP A 177 -7.74 -16.67 -0.77
CA ASP A 177 -6.82 -15.74 -0.14
C ASP A 177 -6.85 -14.37 -0.83
N ALA A 178 -6.62 -13.31 -0.05
CA ALA A 178 -6.54 -11.97 -0.60
C ALA A 178 -5.29 -11.81 -1.48
N LYS A 179 -5.48 -11.55 -2.76
CA LYS A 179 -4.41 -11.23 -3.70
C LYS A 179 -3.77 -9.89 -3.38
N TYR A 180 -2.49 -9.75 -3.69
CA TYR A 180 -1.80 -8.47 -3.56
C TYR A 180 -2.38 -7.45 -4.55
N LYS A 181 -2.55 -6.20 -4.11
CA LYS A 181 -3.19 -5.15 -4.90
C LYS A 181 -2.25 -4.52 -5.94
N ASN A 182 -0.96 -4.43 -5.62
CA ASN A 182 0.06 -3.86 -6.50
C ASN A 182 1.46 -4.39 -6.18
N PRO A 183 2.43 -4.27 -7.12
CA PRO A 183 3.80 -4.73 -6.92
C PRO A 183 4.51 -4.08 -5.73
N ARG A 184 4.26 -2.80 -5.45
CA ARG A 184 4.84 -2.07 -4.31
C ARG A 184 4.44 -2.69 -2.97
N ASN A 185 3.14 -3.01 -2.77
CA ASN A 185 2.66 -3.64 -1.54
C ASN A 185 3.24 -5.04 -1.37
N LEU A 186 3.30 -5.82 -2.46
CA LEU A 186 3.95 -7.13 -2.47
C LEU A 186 5.44 -7.00 -2.11
N CYS A 187 6.17 -6.07 -2.72
CA CYS A 187 7.57 -5.82 -2.43
C CYS A 187 7.78 -5.43 -0.96
N SER A 188 7.02 -4.47 -0.45
CA SER A 188 7.08 -4.03 0.94
C SER A 188 6.83 -5.16 1.94
N GLY A 189 5.86 -6.04 1.68
CA GLY A 189 5.61 -7.24 2.46
C GLY A 189 6.71 -8.29 2.33
N SER A 190 7.31 -8.44 1.15
CA SER A 190 8.36 -9.42 0.86
C SER A 190 9.68 -9.08 1.54
N VAL A 191 10.05 -7.81 1.53
CA VAL A 191 11.28 -7.30 2.15
C VAL A 191 11.24 -7.42 3.69
N ARG A 192 10.05 -7.42 4.28
CA ARG A 192 9.86 -7.50 5.74
C ARG A 192 9.51 -8.89 6.26
N GLN A 193 9.70 -9.94 5.46
CA GLN A 193 9.45 -11.31 5.91
C GLN A 193 10.43 -11.73 7.02
N LEU A 194 9.94 -12.42 8.04
CA LEU A 194 10.79 -13.03 9.05
C LEU A 194 11.55 -14.26 8.50
N ASN A 195 10.95 -14.93 7.50
CA ASN A 195 11.57 -16.02 6.75
C ASN A 195 12.09 -15.50 5.41
N ASN A 196 13.39 -15.35 5.28
CA ASN A 196 14.06 -14.82 4.08
C ASN A 196 13.93 -15.72 2.83
N LYS A 197 13.56 -16.99 2.99
CA LYS A 197 13.24 -17.90 1.88
C LYS A 197 12.07 -17.36 1.05
N ILE A 198 11.05 -16.81 1.71
CA ILE A 198 9.90 -16.18 1.03
C ILE A 198 10.35 -14.97 0.20
N THR A 199 11.29 -14.17 0.73
CA THR A 199 11.87 -13.03 -0.01
C THR A 199 12.57 -13.49 -1.28
N LYS A 200 13.32 -14.60 -1.21
CA LYS A 200 14.00 -15.21 -2.37
C LYS A 200 13.01 -15.69 -3.43
N GLU A 201 11.98 -16.41 -3.03
CA GLU A 201 10.96 -16.96 -3.93
C GLU A 201 10.17 -15.86 -4.68
N ARG A 202 10.12 -14.67 -4.09
CA ARG A 202 9.40 -13.50 -4.66
C ARG A 202 10.23 -12.65 -5.59
N ASN A 203 11.50 -13.01 -5.86
CA ASN A 203 12.37 -12.36 -6.83
C ASN A 203 12.49 -10.85 -6.64
N VAL A 204 12.70 -10.38 -5.40
CA VAL A 204 12.91 -8.96 -5.14
C VAL A 204 14.17 -8.49 -5.86
N ASN A 205 14.06 -7.40 -6.65
CA ASN A 205 15.16 -6.73 -7.33
C ASN A 205 15.49 -5.42 -6.64
N PHE A 206 16.73 -4.95 -6.76
CA PHE A 206 17.20 -3.69 -6.20
C PHE A 206 17.90 -2.86 -7.28
N PHE A 207 17.54 -1.58 -7.38
CA PHE A 207 18.19 -0.64 -8.29
C PHE A 207 18.72 0.55 -7.50
N ALA A 208 20.02 0.76 -7.55
CA ALA A 208 20.67 1.89 -6.91
C ALA A 208 20.31 3.20 -7.62
N PHE A 209 19.98 4.24 -6.85
CA PHE A 209 19.70 5.57 -7.38
C PHE A 209 20.49 6.69 -6.68
N THR A 210 21.25 6.39 -5.62
CA THR A 210 22.11 7.36 -4.95
C THR A 210 23.27 6.64 -4.27
N LEU A 211 24.50 7.07 -4.55
CA LEU A 211 25.65 6.78 -3.72
C LEU A 211 25.70 7.83 -2.60
N VAL A 212 25.68 7.39 -1.35
CA VAL A 212 25.72 8.27 -0.17
C VAL A 212 27.16 8.58 0.22
N SER A 213 27.99 7.54 0.34
CA SER A 213 29.42 7.67 0.62
C SER A 213 30.21 6.45 0.11
N ALA A 214 31.43 6.69 -0.31
CA ALA A 214 32.45 5.67 -0.59
C ALA A 214 33.81 6.26 -0.17
N ASP A 215 34.42 5.70 0.88
CA ASP A 215 35.60 6.26 1.51
C ASP A 215 36.79 6.22 0.56
N GLY A 216 37.43 7.38 0.32
CA GLY A 216 38.65 7.48 -0.49
C GLY A 216 38.46 7.37 -2.00
N VAL A 217 37.21 7.42 -2.50
CA VAL A 217 36.92 7.41 -3.95
C VAL A 217 36.59 8.82 -4.42
N ASP A 218 37.30 9.30 -5.44
CA ASP A 218 37.02 10.56 -6.10
C ASP A 218 36.10 10.30 -7.32
N PHE A 219 34.99 11.00 -7.39
CA PHE A 219 34.02 10.91 -8.46
C PHE A 219 34.04 12.10 -9.42
N ASN A 220 35.13 12.90 -9.41
CA ASN A 220 35.26 14.09 -10.26
C ASN A 220 34.04 15.02 -10.16
N ASN A 221 33.44 15.15 -8.98
CA ASN A 221 32.26 15.97 -8.72
C ASN A 221 31.04 15.63 -9.62
N SER A 222 30.90 14.37 -10.08
CA SER A 222 29.85 13.93 -11.01
C SER A 222 29.05 12.76 -10.45
N ARG A 223 27.71 12.89 -10.45
CA ARG A 223 26.76 11.80 -10.13
C ARG A 223 26.82 10.67 -11.16
N LYS A 224 27.04 11.01 -12.42
CA LYS A 224 27.25 10.01 -13.47
C LYS A 224 28.43 9.12 -13.14
N CYS A 225 29.57 9.71 -12.73
CA CYS A 225 30.72 8.93 -12.30
C CYS A 225 30.40 8.02 -11.10
N GLN A 226 29.57 8.47 -10.17
CA GLN A 226 29.07 7.63 -9.06
C GLN A 226 28.29 6.43 -9.59
N PHE A 227 27.36 6.63 -10.52
CA PHE A 227 26.55 5.56 -11.10
C PHE A 227 27.38 4.55 -11.90
N GLU A 228 28.32 5.02 -12.73
CA GLU A 228 29.21 4.13 -13.48
C GLU A 228 30.14 3.33 -12.54
N TRP A 229 30.60 3.95 -11.46
CA TRP A 229 31.38 3.25 -10.45
C TRP A 229 30.53 2.19 -9.72
N LEU A 230 29.28 2.48 -9.33
CA LEU A 230 28.39 1.47 -8.75
C LEU A 230 28.17 0.30 -9.68
N LYS A 231 27.98 0.53 -10.99
CA LYS A 231 27.90 -0.54 -11.99
C LYS A 231 29.19 -1.38 -12.02
N SER A 232 30.37 -0.75 -11.90
CA SER A 232 31.65 -1.47 -11.86
C SER A 232 31.82 -2.33 -10.61
N GLN A 233 31.07 -2.05 -9.53
CA GLN A 233 31.01 -2.87 -8.32
C GLN A 233 29.92 -3.98 -8.40
N GLY A 234 29.19 -4.10 -9.52
CA GLY A 234 28.19 -5.13 -9.75
C GLY A 234 26.76 -4.74 -9.34
N PHE A 235 26.50 -3.47 -9.04
CA PHE A 235 25.14 -3.01 -8.76
C PHE A 235 24.40 -2.67 -10.03
N ASP A 236 23.13 -3.05 -10.09
CA ASP A 236 22.20 -2.46 -11.04
C ASP A 236 21.84 -1.06 -10.58
N VAL A 237 21.99 -0.08 -11.49
CA VAL A 237 21.62 1.32 -11.27
C VAL A 237 20.34 1.61 -12.05
N VAL A 238 19.46 2.43 -11.49
CA VAL A 238 18.27 2.88 -12.19
C VAL A 238 18.64 3.43 -13.57
N GLU A 239 17.89 3.05 -14.60
CA GLU A 239 18.12 3.55 -15.95
C GLU A 239 17.96 5.08 -16.00
N TYR A 240 18.92 5.78 -16.60
CA TYR A 240 18.93 7.23 -16.65
C TYR A 240 19.42 7.76 -18.00
N LYS A 241 19.06 9.00 -18.27
CA LYS A 241 19.62 9.81 -19.39
C LYS A 241 20.29 11.05 -18.85
N GLU A 242 21.42 11.43 -19.48
CA GLU A 242 22.03 12.74 -19.24
C GLU A 242 21.20 13.80 -19.94
N VAL A 243 20.82 14.83 -19.20
CA VAL A 243 19.96 15.90 -19.70
C VAL A 243 20.53 17.28 -19.36
N ASP A 244 20.20 18.22 -20.21
CA ASP A 244 20.35 19.65 -20.03
C ASP A 244 19.05 20.36 -20.45
N LYS A 245 19.01 21.69 -20.41
CA LYS A 245 17.84 22.49 -20.77
C LYS A 245 17.34 22.28 -22.21
N ASP A 246 18.23 21.85 -23.12
CA ASP A 246 17.93 21.75 -24.54
C ASP A 246 17.32 20.39 -24.91
N ASN A 247 17.71 19.29 -24.19
CA ASN A 247 17.31 17.94 -24.50
C ASN A 247 16.37 17.27 -23.47
N ILE A 248 16.08 17.92 -22.32
CA ILE A 248 15.28 17.33 -21.26
C ILE A 248 13.85 16.96 -21.70
N LEU A 249 13.22 17.77 -22.56
CA LEU A 249 11.86 17.51 -23.05
C LEU A 249 11.84 16.24 -23.92
N ASP A 250 12.81 16.10 -24.83
CA ASP A 250 12.95 14.90 -25.66
C ASP A 250 13.24 13.65 -24.82
N ALA A 251 14.00 13.83 -23.74
CA ALA A 251 14.23 12.74 -22.79
C ALA A 251 12.96 12.32 -22.05
N ILE A 252 12.12 13.27 -21.62
CA ILE A 252 10.80 12.98 -21.01
C ILE A 252 9.93 12.22 -22.00
N ASP A 253 9.84 12.69 -23.25
CA ASP A 253 9.06 12.03 -24.30
C ASP A 253 9.52 10.59 -24.54
N TRP A 254 10.83 10.38 -24.54
CA TRP A 254 11.37 9.01 -24.67
C TRP A 254 10.94 8.11 -23.51
N PHE A 255 11.03 8.59 -22.26
CA PHE A 255 10.60 7.84 -21.10
C PHE A 255 9.09 7.54 -21.14
N GLU A 256 8.27 8.52 -21.54
CA GLU A 256 6.82 8.35 -21.66
C GLU A 256 6.42 7.29 -22.68
N HIS A 257 7.13 7.23 -23.83
CA HIS A 257 6.88 6.19 -24.83
C HIS A 257 7.43 4.83 -24.43
N THR A 258 8.44 4.79 -23.57
CA THR A 258 9.11 3.54 -23.17
C THR A 258 8.39 2.85 -22.00
N ILE A 259 7.70 3.60 -21.13
CA ILE A 259 7.08 3.08 -19.90
C ILE A 259 6.13 1.92 -20.14
N VAL A 260 5.42 1.90 -21.28
CA VAL A 260 4.46 0.83 -21.64
C VAL A 260 5.11 -0.54 -21.84
N ASN A 261 6.42 -0.56 -22.09
CA ASN A 261 7.20 -1.77 -22.31
C ASN A 261 7.98 -2.22 -21.06
N ASN A 262 7.91 -1.45 -19.97
CA ASN A 262 8.65 -1.74 -18.75
C ASN A 262 7.98 -2.82 -17.93
N ASP A 263 8.75 -3.79 -17.47
CA ASP A 263 8.29 -4.84 -16.53
C ASP A 263 8.50 -4.44 -15.06
N PHE A 264 8.66 -3.15 -14.77
CA PHE A 264 8.83 -2.65 -13.41
C PHE A 264 7.92 -1.47 -13.11
N PRO A 265 7.43 -1.34 -11.84
CA PRO A 265 6.56 -0.24 -11.45
C PRO A 265 7.32 1.07 -11.37
N SER A 266 6.78 2.12 -12.01
CA SER A 266 7.30 3.48 -11.96
C SER A 266 6.15 4.48 -11.93
N ASP A 267 6.23 5.50 -11.07
CA ASP A 267 5.20 6.54 -10.94
C ASP A 267 5.64 7.90 -11.50
N GLY A 268 6.72 7.91 -12.29
CA GLY A 268 7.25 9.12 -12.92
C GLY A 268 8.75 9.05 -13.17
N LEU A 269 9.39 10.21 -13.13
CA LEU A 269 10.83 10.36 -13.29
C LEU A 269 11.43 11.12 -12.10
N VAL A 270 12.73 11.00 -11.93
CA VAL A 270 13.52 11.81 -10.99
C VAL A 270 14.64 12.49 -11.76
N ILE A 271 14.76 13.80 -11.62
CA ILE A 271 15.91 14.55 -12.08
C ILE A 271 16.80 14.90 -10.88
N ILE A 272 18.09 14.75 -11.04
CA ILE A 272 19.11 15.15 -10.08
C ILE A 272 20.25 15.88 -10.81
N TYR A 273 20.81 16.92 -10.20
CA TYR A 273 21.99 17.58 -10.78
C TYR A 273 23.18 16.64 -10.83
N ASP A 274 23.91 16.62 -11.96
CA ASP A 274 25.13 15.83 -12.10
C ASP A 274 26.24 16.41 -11.24
N ASP A 275 26.40 17.75 -11.21
CA ASP A 275 27.38 18.45 -10.36
C ASP A 275 27.01 18.28 -8.87
N ILE A 276 27.80 17.49 -8.16
CA ILE A 276 27.58 17.14 -6.75
C ILE A 276 27.70 18.39 -5.86
N ALA A 277 28.78 19.18 -6.02
CA ALA A 277 29.04 20.34 -5.19
C ALA A 277 27.98 21.43 -5.39
N TYR A 278 27.54 21.66 -6.63
CA TYR A 278 26.42 22.55 -6.92
C TYR A 278 25.14 22.06 -6.25
N GLY A 279 24.80 20.78 -6.44
CA GLY A 279 23.61 20.19 -5.83
C GLY A 279 23.60 20.32 -4.30
N GLU A 280 24.74 20.07 -3.64
CA GLU A 280 24.87 20.17 -2.19
C GLU A 280 24.80 21.64 -1.71
N SER A 281 25.32 22.59 -2.49
CA SER A 281 25.26 24.03 -2.17
C SER A 281 23.84 24.56 -2.09
N LEU A 282 22.87 23.96 -2.79
CA LEU A 282 21.47 24.36 -2.76
C LEU A 282 20.79 23.99 -1.42
N GLY A 283 21.37 23.08 -0.66
CA GLY A 283 20.85 22.64 0.63
C GLY A 283 19.51 21.90 0.50
N ARG A 284 18.72 22.01 1.57
CA ARG A 284 17.42 21.33 1.68
C ARG A 284 16.40 22.20 2.41
N THR A 285 15.13 21.93 2.18
CA THR A 285 14.03 22.37 3.06
C THR A 285 13.89 21.40 4.23
N ALA A 286 12.96 21.64 5.12
CA ALA A 286 12.63 20.68 6.18
C ALA A 286 12.17 19.30 5.61
N LYS A 287 11.62 19.28 4.39
CA LYS A 287 11.00 18.11 3.78
C LYS A 287 11.71 17.60 2.53
N PHE A 288 12.28 18.48 1.71
CA PHE A 288 12.82 18.16 0.38
C PHE A 288 14.28 18.58 0.23
N PRO A 289 15.13 17.77 -0.43
CA PRO A 289 16.39 18.22 -0.95
C PRO A 289 16.14 19.15 -2.15
N ARG A 290 17.04 20.13 -2.38
CA ARG A 290 16.91 21.03 -3.52
C ARG A 290 17.70 20.59 -4.75
N ASN A 291 18.48 19.53 -4.62
CA ASN A 291 19.32 18.98 -5.69
C ASN A 291 18.62 17.93 -6.54
N ALA A 292 17.37 17.59 -6.21
CA ALA A 292 16.58 16.61 -6.95
C ALA A 292 15.10 17.02 -6.96
N MET A 293 14.40 16.64 -8.03
CA MET A 293 12.97 16.87 -8.21
C MET A 293 12.32 15.65 -8.86
N ALA A 294 11.11 15.32 -8.46
CA ALA A 294 10.30 14.29 -9.10
C ALA A 294 9.38 14.91 -10.16
N PHE A 295 9.33 14.27 -11.31
CA PHE A 295 8.32 14.53 -12.32
C PHE A 295 7.30 13.39 -12.28
N LYS A 296 6.04 13.71 -12.07
CA LYS A 296 4.96 12.72 -12.11
C LYS A 296 4.16 12.86 -13.38
N TRP A 297 3.83 11.71 -13.97
CA TRP A 297 2.92 11.70 -15.12
C TRP A 297 1.58 12.33 -14.75
N THR A 298 0.94 12.96 -15.70
CA THR A 298 -0.46 13.33 -15.58
C THR A 298 -1.25 12.02 -15.63
N ASP A 299 -2.10 11.76 -14.62
CA ASP A 299 -2.92 10.57 -14.63
C ASP A 299 -3.79 10.58 -15.90
N GLU A 300 -3.77 9.49 -16.65
CA GLU A 300 -4.69 9.31 -17.76
C GLU A 300 -6.12 9.23 -17.19
N THR A 301 -6.98 10.12 -17.68
CA THR A 301 -8.40 10.11 -17.29
C THR A 301 -9.26 9.81 -18.49
N ALA A 302 -10.32 9.03 -18.31
CA ALA A 302 -11.32 8.77 -19.33
C ALA A 302 -12.69 9.21 -18.85
N GLU A 303 -13.49 9.81 -19.72
CA GLU A 303 -14.88 10.14 -19.45
C GLU A 303 -15.76 8.94 -19.73
N THR A 304 -16.71 8.69 -18.83
CA THR A 304 -17.65 7.59 -18.95
C THR A 304 -18.97 7.92 -18.27
N THR A 305 -19.99 7.09 -18.49
CA THR A 305 -21.32 7.26 -17.89
C THR A 305 -21.51 6.30 -16.73
N LEU A 306 -21.88 6.82 -15.57
CA LEU A 306 -22.21 6.04 -14.38
C LEU A 306 -23.53 5.29 -14.60
N LYS A 307 -23.51 3.96 -14.58
CA LYS A 307 -24.68 3.08 -14.78
C LYS A 307 -25.39 2.73 -13.50
N GLU A 308 -24.61 2.41 -12.47
CA GLU A 308 -25.14 1.84 -11.23
C GLU A 308 -24.13 2.08 -10.09
N ILE A 309 -24.64 2.13 -8.86
CA ILE A 309 -23.83 1.94 -7.65
C ILE A 309 -24.20 0.59 -7.05
N GLU A 310 -23.26 -0.36 -7.13
CA GLU A 310 -23.35 -1.65 -6.47
C GLU A 310 -22.95 -1.52 -5.01
N TRP A 311 -23.74 -2.06 -4.10
CA TRP A 311 -23.50 -2.03 -2.68
C TRP A 311 -23.07 -3.41 -2.17
N SER A 312 -21.82 -3.53 -1.73
CA SER A 312 -21.21 -4.80 -1.31
C SER A 312 -21.01 -4.84 0.20
N ALA A 313 -21.59 -5.84 0.86
CA ALA A 313 -21.47 -6.00 2.30
C ALA A 313 -20.18 -6.76 2.68
N SER A 314 -19.47 -6.24 3.69
CA SER A 314 -18.27 -6.82 4.26
C SER A 314 -18.57 -7.72 5.48
N ARG A 315 -17.54 -8.34 6.03
CA ARG A 315 -17.57 -9.16 7.25
C ARG A 315 -18.12 -8.41 8.47
N THR A 316 -17.76 -7.15 8.64
CA THR A 316 -18.22 -6.32 9.76
C THR A 316 -19.63 -5.75 9.55
N GLY A 317 -20.24 -6.03 8.40
CA GLY A 317 -21.49 -5.45 7.98
C GLY A 317 -21.36 -4.09 7.30
N LEU A 318 -20.14 -3.55 7.16
CA LEU A 318 -19.88 -2.35 6.36
C LEU A 318 -20.31 -2.63 4.91
N ILE A 319 -21.11 -1.74 4.36
CA ILE A 319 -21.60 -1.81 2.99
C ILE A 319 -20.91 -0.73 2.17
N ASN A 320 -20.02 -1.16 1.26
CA ASN A 320 -19.24 -0.26 0.43
C ASN A 320 -19.89 -0.02 -0.93
N PRO A 321 -19.97 1.25 -1.38
CA PRO A 321 -20.42 1.58 -2.72
C PRO A 321 -19.31 1.31 -3.75
N VAL A 322 -19.67 0.71 -4.87
CA VAL A 322 -18.83 0.47 -6.04
C VAL A 322 -19.53 1.05 -7.26
N ALA A 323 -18.91 1.98 -7.93
CA ALA A 323 -19.44 2.56 -9.16
C ALA A 323 -19.26 1.58 -10.33
N ILE A 324 -20.35 1.30 -11.02
CA ILE A 324 -20.39 0.56 -12.28
C ILE A 324 -20.64 1.58 -13.39
N PHE A 325 -19.83 1.59 -14.43
CA PHE A 325 -19.91 2.56 -15.50
C PHE A 325 -19.71 1.91 -16.87
N GLU A 326 -20.00 2.65 -17.94
CA GLU A 326 -19.72 2.18 -19.30
C GLU A 326 -18.23 1.85 -19.41
N PRO A 327 -17.88 0.66 -19.96
CA PRO A 327 -16.48 0.26 -20.04
C PRO A 327 -15.66 1.25 -20.86
N VAL A 328 -14.55 1.73 -20.28
CA VAL A 328 -13.58 2.60 -20.94
C VAL A 328 -12.20 1.99 -20.90
N GLU A 329 -11.36 2.39 -21.85
CA GLU A 329 -9.96 2.02 -21.87
C GLU A 329 -9.16 3.03 -21.06
N LEU A 330 -8.33 2.54 -20.15
CA LEU A 330 -7.40 3.33 -19.34
C LEU A 330 -6.10 2.55 -19.23
N GLU A 331 -4.99 3.20 -19.63
CA GLU A 331 -3.65 2.61 -19.53
C GLU A 331 -3.62 1.19 -20.11
N GLY A 332 -4.14 1.02 -21.33
CA GLY A 332 -4.14 -0.25 -22.08
C GLY A 332 -5.03 -1.36 -21.51
N THR A 333 -5.88 -1.08 -20.52
CA THR A 333 -6.85 -2.06 -20.02
C THR A 333 -8.26 -1.50 -19.94
N LYS A 334 -9.24 -2.37 -20.17
CA LYS A 334 -10.65 -2.03 -20.11
C LYS A 334 -11.14 -2.07 -18.67
N VAL A 335 -11.66 -0.95 -18.17
CA VAL A 335 -12.22 -0.80 -16.82
C VAL A 335 -13.69 -0.43 -16.88
N SER A 336 -14.49 -0.94 -15.94
CA SER A 336 -15.93 -0.68 -15.84
C SER A 336 -16.43 -0.55 -14.40
N ARG A 337 -15.51 -0.61 -13.44
CA ARG A 337 -15.82 -0.58 -12.00
C ARG A 337 -14.76 0.26 -11.27
N ALA A 338 -15.21 1.08 -10.31
CA ALA A 338 -14.34 1.84 -9.42
C ALA A 338 -14.88 1.83 -7.98
N SER A 339 -13.98 1.77 -7.00
CA SER A 339 -14.38 1.93 -5.60
C SER A 339 -14.81 3.38 -5.34
N VAL A 340 -15.89 3.55 -4.60
CA VAL A 340 -16.33 4.85 -4.08
C VAL A 340 -16.06 4.95 -2.56
N HIS A 341 -15.41 3.93 -2.01
CA HIS A 341 -14.95 3.83 -0.63
C HIS A 341 -16.06 3.93 0.43
N ASN A 342 -16.79 5.05 0.52
CA ASN A 342 -17.82 5.28 1.54
C ASN A 342 -18.88 6.30 1.06
N ILE A 343 -19.89 6.54 1.91
CA ILE A 343 -20.96 7.49 1.63
C ILE A 343 -20.45 8.93 1.52
N SER A 344 -19.50 9.36 2.38
CA SER A 344 -18.99 10.73 2.36
C SER A 344 -18.35 11.08 1.01
N ILE A 345 -17.57 10.16 0.43
CA ILE A 345 -16.98 10.33 -0.92
C ILE A 345 -18.08 10.33 -1.99
N MET A 346 -19.07 9.46 -1.88
CA MET A 346 -20.20 9.44 -2.81
C MET A 346 -20.98 10.76 -2.80
N GLU A 347 -21.24 11.30 -1.60
CA GLU A 347 -21.92 12.59 -1.43
C GLU A 347 -21.07 13.76 -1.92
N SER A 348 -19.75 13.77 -1.65
CA SER A 348 -18.83 14.83 -2.10
C SER A 348 -18.76 14.88 -3.63
N LEU A 349 -18.73 13.72 -4.28
CA LEU A 349 -18.77 13.60 -5.73
C LEU A 349 -20.16 13.87 -6.32
N LYS A 350 -21.21 13.98 -5.48
CA LYS A 350 -22.62 14.18 -5.90
C LYS A 350 -23.03 13.21 -7.01
N LEU A 351 -22.72 11.91 -6.81
CA LEU A 351 -22.95 10.90 -7.84
C LEU A 351 -24.44 10.72 -8.14
N GLY A 352 -24.75 10.52 -9.42
CA GLY A 352 -26.09 10.16 -9.90
C GLY A 352 -26.03 9.20 -11.08
N ILE A 353 -27.02 8.31 -11.18
CA ILE A 353 -27.09 7.37 -12.30
C ILE A 353 -27.32 8.16 -13.58
N GLY A 354 -26.51 7.87 -14.60
CA GLY A 354 -26.47 8.61 -15.86
C GLY A 354 -25.50 9.80 -15.89
N ASP A 355 -24.83 10.10 -14.76
CA ASP A 355 -23.82 11.16 -14.72
C ASP A 355 -22.61 10.83 -15.61
N THR A 356 -22.04 11.85 -16.20
CA THR A 356 -20.72 11.78 -16.83
C THR A 356 -19.67 11.95 -15.77
N ILE A 357 -18.83 10.92 -15.59
CA ILE A 357 -17.74 10.88 -14.60
C ILE A 357 -16.40 10.75 -15.31
N LYS A 358 -15.34 11.33 -14.73
CA LYS A 358 -13.95 11.06 -15.11
C LYS A 358 -13.39 9.98 -14.19
N VAL A 359 -12.82 8.95 -14.78
CA VAL A 359 -12.18 7.85 -14.06
C VAL A 359 -10.70 7.79 -14.40
N PHE A 360 -9.88 7.35 -13.45
CA PHE A 360 -8.44 7.16 -13.60
C PHE A 360 -8.01 5.90 -12.84
N LYS A 361 -6.76 5.48 -13.02
CA LYS A 361 -6.19 4.41 -12.22
C LYS A 361 -5.22 4.95 -11.18
N ALA A 362 -5.61 4.91 -9.92
CA ALA A 362 -4.68 5.20 -8.83
C ALA A 362 -3.54 4.18 -8.85
N ASN A 363 -2.30 4.70 -8.84
CA ASN A 363 -1.07 3.88 -8.94
C ASN A 363 -1.07 2.93 -10.17
N MET A 364 -1.65 3.36 -11.29
CA MET A 364 -1.75 2.60 -12.56
C MET A 364 -2.51 1.26 -12.46
N ILE A 365 -3.20 0.99 -11.34
CA ILE A 365 -3.82 -0.32 -11.08
C ILE A 365 -5.28 -0.20 -10.68
N ILE A 366 -5.62 0.68 -9.72
CA ILE A 366 -6.94 0.70 -9.06
C ILE A 366 -7.81 1.79 -9.66
N PRO A 367 -8.91 1.45 -10.38
CA PRO A 367 -9.81 2.46 -10.92
C PRO A 367 -10.50 3.24 -9.79
N GLN A 368 -10.50 4.56 -9.92
CA GLN A 368 -11.15 5.52 -9.03
C GLN A 368 -11.88 6.59 -9.85
N ILE A 369 -12.84 7.27 -9.23
CA ILE A 369 -13.50 8.44 -9.82
C ILE A 369 -12.67 9.66 -9.45
N ALA A 370 -12.16 10.38 -10.47
CA ALA A 370 -11.45 11.63 -10.27
C ALA A 370 -12.43 12.80 -10.07
N GLU A 371 -13.49 12.82 -10.86
CA GLU A 371 -14.45 13.93 -10.91
C GLU A 371 -15.82 13.43 -11.40
N ASN A 372 -16.89 14.01 -10.90
CA ASN A 372 -18.21 13.90 -11.49
C ASN A 372 -18.55 15.22 -12.18
N ILE A 373 -18.62 15.20 -13.51
CA ILE A 373 -18.86 16.40 -14.32
C ILE A 373 -20.31 16.88 -14.17
N THR A 374 -21.28 15.95 -14.20
CA THR A 374 -22.71 16.27 -14.17
C THR A 374 -23.20 16.65 -12.78
N GLN A 375 -22.73 16.00 -11.73
CA GLN A 375 -23.06 16.25 -10.32
C GLN A 375 -24.55 16.25 -10.01
N SER A 376 -25.31 15.29 -10.55
CA SER A 376 -26.78 15.23 -10.36
C SER A 376 -27.21 14.87 -8.93
N GLY A 377 -26.38 14.17 -8.16
CA GLY A 377 -26.62 13.84 -6.77
C GLY A 377 -27.84 12.92 -6.54
N THR A 378 -28.20 12.11 -7.53
CA THR A 378 -29.45 11.32 -7.50
C THR A 378 -29.29 9.92 -6.89
N VAL A 379 -28.07 9.47 -6.59
CA VAL A 379 -27.84 8.15 -5.97
C VAL A 379 -28.42 8.13 -4.56
N ARG A 380 -29.27 7.12 -4.32
CA ARG A 380 -29.88 6.90 -3.02
C ARG A 380 -29.09 5.88 -2.21
N ILE A 381 -28.94 6.13 -0.92
CA ILE A 381 -28.35 5.20 0.02
C ILE A 381 -29.39 4.13 0.36
N PRO A 382 -29.06 2.83 0.29
CA PRO A 382 -30.00 1.75 0.60
C PRO A 382 -30.45 1.81 2.07
N GLU A 383 -31.75 1.78 2.29
CA GLU A 383 -32.35 1.65 3.63
C GLU A 383 -32.35 0.21 4.13
N VAL A 384 -32.17 -0.74 3.22
CA VAL A 384 -32.08 -2.17 3.51
C VAL A 384 -30.83 -2.79 2.92
N CYS A 385 -30.27 -3.76 3.62
CA CYS A 385 -29.09 -4.48 3.16
C CYS A 385 -29.37 -5.24 1.86
N PRO A 386 -28.57 -5.05 0.81
CA PRO A 386 -28.80 -5.72 -0.48
C PRO A 386 -28.67 -7.25 -0.42
N VAL A 387 -28.01 -7.78 0.62
CA VAL A 387 -27.79 -9.23 0.77
C VAL A 387 -28.89 -9.90 1.59
N CYS A 388 -29.30 -9.30 2.72
CA CYS A 388 -30.22 -9.96 3.65
C CYS A 388 -31.56 -9.25 3.81
N GLY A 389 -31.79 -8.09 3.17
CA GLY A 389 -33.00 -7.29 3.32
C GLY A 389 -33.19 -6.64 4.70
N GLY A 390 -32.26 -6.86 5.63
CA GLY A 390 -32.30 -6.26 6.97
C GLY A 390 -32.04 -4.76 6.94
N LYS A 391 -32.44 -4.05 8.01
CA LYS A 391 -32.26 -2.60 8.13
C LYS A 391 -30.78 -2.21 8.05
N THR A 392 -30.52 -1.08 7.39
CA THR A 392 -29.18 -0.47 7.36
C THR A 392 -29.11 0.72 8.31
N ARG A 393 -27.88 1.06 8.71
CA ARG A 393 -27.58 2.21 9.59
C ARG A 393 -26.39 2.97 9.02
N ILE A 394 -26.50 4.28 8.96
CA ILE A 394 -25.37 5.16 8.69
C ILE A 394 -24.64 5.41 10.00
N SER A 395 -23.35 5.14 10.02
CA SER A 395 -22.45 5.49 11.12
C SER A 395 -21.62 6.68 10.66
N ASP A 396 -21.60 7.73 11.48
CA ASP A 396 -20.77 8.92 11.27
C ASP A 396 -19.70 8.94 12.36
N VAL A 397 -18.48 8.61 11.97
CA VAL A 397 -17.32 8.59 12.88
C VAL A 397 -16.22 9.43 12.26
N ASN A 398 -15.78 10.44 12.97
CA ASN A 398 -14.76 11.37 12.48
C ASN A 398 -15.12 12.03 11.13
N ASP A 399 -16.37 12.42 10.92
CA ASP A 399 -16.94 13.00 9.69
C ASP A 399 -16.92 12.05 8.47
N VAL A 400 -16.70 10.74 8.68
CA VAL A 400 -16.82 9.72 7.65
C VAL A 400 -18.12 8.96 7.83
N LYS A 401 -19.03 9.14 6.87
CA LYS A 401 -20.30 8.41 6.83
C LYS A 401 -20.09 7.07 6.15
N SER A 402 -20.41 6.00 6.85
CA SER A 402 -20.34 4.63 6.36
C SER A 402 -21.67 3.91 6.58
N LEU A 403 -22.05 3.03 5.65
CA LEU A 403 -23.27 2.26 5.71
C LEU A 403 -23.03 0.90 6.35
N TYR A 404 -23.85 0.50 7.30
CA TYR A 404 -23.77 -0.80 7.95
C TYR A 404 -25.08 -1.57 7.89
N CYS A 405 -25.00 -2.87 7.75
CA CYS A 405 -26.13 -3.78 7.97
C CYS A 405 -26.27 -4.06 9.47
N ASP A 406 -27.43 -3.77 10.05
CA ASP A 406 -27.70 -4.02 11.47
C ASP A 406 -28.09 -5.48 11.77
N ASN A 407 -28.40 -6.27 10.75
CA ASN A 407 -28.75 -7.68 10.95
C ASN A 407 -27.50 -8.50 11.31
N GLU A 408 -27.43 -9.01 12.53
CA GLU A 408 -26.35 -9.89 12.98
C GLU A 408 -26.30 -11.23 12.24
N GLN A 409 -27.47 -11.69 11.75
CA GLN A 409 -27.61 -12.93 10.99
C GLN A 409 -27.45 -12.72 9.47
N CYS A 410 -26.87 -11.58 9.07
CA CYS A 410 -26.63 -11.32 7.64
C CYS A 410 -25.71 -12.37 7.04
N GLN A 411 -26.16 -13.02 5.97
CA GLN A 411 -25.42 -14.09 5.29
C GLN A 411 -24.02 -13.62 4.85
N ALA A 412 -23.89 -12.37 4.34
CA ALA A 412 -22.59 -11.83 3.96
C ALA A 412 -21.62 -11.75 5.15
N LYS A 413 -22.09 -11.33 6.33
CA LYS A 413 -21.26 -11.31 7.54
C LYS A 413 -20.76 -12.71 7.90
N HIS A 414 -21.65 -13.69 7.84
CA HIS A 414 -21.32 -15.08 8.12
C HIS A 414 -20.29 -15.63 7.13
N ILE A 415 -20.54 -15.53 5.83
CA ILE A 415 -19.62 -16.03 4.79
C ILE A 415 -18.25 -15.38 4.93
N LYS A 416 -18.19 -14.04 4.99
CA LYS A 416 -16.92 -13.30 5.12
C LYS A 416 -16.19 -13.56 6.44
N SER A 417 -16.91 -13.86 7.53
CA SER A 417 -16.32 -14.25 8.81
C SER A 417 -15.65 -15.62 8.74
N PHE A 418 -16.28 -16.59 8.10
CA PHE A 418 -15.68 -17.89 7.86
C PHE A 418 -14.52 -17.82 6.85
N ALA A 419 -14.64 -17.00 5.82
CA ALA A 419 -13.57 -16.76 4.85
C ALA A 419 -12.32 -16.18 5.52
N LEU A 420 -12.47 -15.21 6.44
CA LEU A 420 -11.35 -14.72 7.23
C LEU A 420 -10.75 -15.83 8.10
N LEU A 421 -11.58 -16.63 8.79
CA LEU A 421 -11.11 -17.72 9.62
C LEU A 421 -10.31 -18.77 8.84
N ALA A 422 -10.76 -19.08 7.61
CA ALA A 422 -10.10 -20.03 6.72
C ALA A 422 -8.87 -19.44 6.01
N SER A 423 -8.71 -18.11 6.00
CA SER A 423 -7.66 -17.43 5.23
C SER A 423 -6.25 -17.84 5.64
N ARG A 424 -5.29 -17.59 4.74
CA ARG A 424 -3.87 -17.89 4.91
C ARG A 424 -3.27 -17.28 6.19
N ASP A 425 -3.66 -16.04 6.51
CA ASP A 425 -3.16 -15.32 7.67
C ASP A 425 -3.82 -15.75 8.99
N ALA A 426 -4.92 -16.51 8.91
CA ALA A 426 -5.60 -17.13 10.03
C ALA A 426 -5.29 -18.64 10.09
N LEU A 427 -6.28 -19.50 9.95
CA LEU A 427 -6.11 -20.95 10.09
C LEU A 427 -5.51 -21.64 8.85
N ASN A 428 -5.38 -20.95 7.73
CA ASN A 428 -4.84 -21.45 6.47
C ASN A 428 -5.47 -22.77 6.02
N ILE A 429 -6.81 -22.77 5.88
CA ILE A 429 -7.58 -23.98 5.50
C ILE A 429 -7.81 -23.96 3.99
N ASP A 430 -7.04 -24.74 3.27
CA ASP A 430 -7.23 -24.91 1.84
C ASP A 430 -8.56 -25.60 1.50
N GLY A 431 -9.16 -25.23 0.36
CA GLY A 431 -10.40 -25.83 -0.14
C GLY A 431 -11.71 -25.19 0.36
N LEU A 432 -11.63 -24.17 1.24
CA LEU A 432 -12.78 -23.39 1.70
C LEU A 432 -12.90 -22.04 1.00
N SER A 433 -13.25 -22.05 -0.29
CA SER A 433 -13.61 -20.82 -1.01
C SER A 433 -14.88 -20.16 -0.44
N GLU A 434 -15.10 -18.85 -0.69
CA GLU A 434 -16.35 -18.19 -0.29
C GLU A 434 -17.57 -18.92 -0.85
N ALA A 435 -17.51 -19.40 -2.09
CA ALA A 435 -18.59 -20.18 -2.71
C ALA A 435 -18.83 -21.53 -2.00
N THR A 436 -17.75 -22.18 -1.53
CA THR A 436 -17.87 -23.43 -0.73
C THR A 436 -18.48 -23.13 0.65
N LEU A 437 -18.00 -22.07 1.31
CA LEU A 437 -18.52 -21.63 2.60
C LEU A 437 -20.00 -21.25 2.51
N GLU A 438 -20.41 -20.58 1.45
CA GLU A 438 -21.82 -20.23 1.20
C GLU A 438 -22.68 -21.49 1.11
N LYS A 439 -22.27 -22.49 0.30
CA LYS A 439 -22.98 -23.77 0.19
C LYS A 439 -23.08 -24.49 1.56
N PHE A 440 -22.03 -24.49 2.34
CA PHE A 440 -21.99 -25.15 3.67
C PHE A 440 -22.86 -24.43 4.69
N ILE A 441 -22.91 -23.09 4.66
CA ILE A 441 -23.79 -22.28 5.51
C ILE A 441 -25.25 -22.49 5.12
N GLN A 442 -25.58 -22.49 3.82
CA GLN A 442 -26.95 -22.73 3.33
C GLN A 442 -27.47 -24.12 3.70
N LYS A 443 -26.59 -25.13 3.68
CA LYS A 443 -26.95 -26.50 4.11
C LYS A 443 -26.96 -26.66 5.63
N GLY A 444 -26.59 -25.62 6.39
CA GLY A 444 -26.59 -25.63 7.86
C GLY A 444 -25.42 -26.40 8.50
N PHE A 445 -24.38 -26.73 7.74
CA PHE A 445 -23.18 -27.39 8.24
C PHE A 445 -22.35 -26.45 9.11
N LEU A 446 -22.34 -25.15 8.79
CA LEU A 446 -21.59 -24.10 9.48
C LEU A 446 -22.56 -23.07 10.08
N LYS A 447 -22.76 -23.13 11.40
CA LYS A 447 -23.57 -22.18 12.16
C LYS A 447 -22.69 -21.34 13.09
N ARG A 448 -21.67 -21.91 13.70
CA ARG A 448 -20.72 -21.25 14.58
C ARG A 448 -19.30 -21.53 14.09
N ARG A 449 -18.36 -20.63 14.36
CA ARG A 449 -16.96 -20.75 13.89
C ARG A 449 -16.33 -22.12 14.19
N GLY A 450 -16.60 -22.69 15.38
CA GLY A 450 -16.11 -24.03 15.75
C GLY A 450 -16.69 -25.21 14.95
N ASP A 451 -17.78 -24.99 14.20
CA ASP A 451 -18.37 -26.06 13.39
C ASP A 451 -17.49 -26.45 12.21
N ILE A 452 -16.56 -25.55 11.80
CA ILE A 452 -15.59 -25.81 10.75
C ILE A 452 -14.75 -27.07 11.04
N PHE A 453 -14.39 -27.31 12.32
CA PHE A 453 -13.66 -28.50 12.76
C PHE A 453 -14.55 -29.74 12.95
N ARG A 454 -15.87 -29.61 12.73
CA ARG A 454 -16.85 -30.69 12.88
C ARG A 454 -17.48 -31.11 11.55
N ILE A 455 -16.94 -30.60 10.45
CA ILE A 455 -17.43 -30.82 9.08
C ILE A 455 -17.43 -32.30 8.69
N SER A 456 -16.55 -33.10 9.31
CA SER A 456 -16.47 -34.56 9.09
C SER A 456 -17.79 -35.31 9.37
N ARG A 457 -18.71 -34.71 10.14
CA ARG A 457 -20.05 -35.27 10.42
C ARG A 457 -20.95 -35.32 9.18
N TYR A 458 -20.64 -34.52 8.16
CA TYR A 458 -21.43 -34.32 6.94
C TYR A 458 -20.72 -34.91 5.71
N LYS A 459 -19.91 -35.97 5.91
CA LYS A 459 -19.10 -36.57 4.83
C LYS A 459 -19.94 -36.91 3.61
N ASP A 460 -21.02 -37.66 3.82
CA ASP A 460 -21.85 -38.21 2.74
C ASP A 460 -22.55 -37.06 1.97
N GLU A 461 -23.04 -36.05 2.69
CA GLU A 461 -23.69 -34.89 2.09
C GLU A 461 -22.70 -34.01 1.31
N ILE A 462 -21.46 -33.85 1.83
CA ILE A 462 -20.43 -33.04 1.18
C ILE A 462 -19.93 -33.72 -0.09
N THR A 463 -19.65 -35.04 -0.02
CA THR A 463 -19.15 -35.78 -1.19
C THR A 463 -20.19 -35.92 -2.30
N ALA A 464 -21.48 -35.78 -1.97
CA ALA A 464 -22.58 -35.76 -2.93
C ALA A 464 -22.85 -34.38 -3.55
N MET A 465 -22.13 -33.32 -3.12
CA MET A 465 -22.33 -31.96 -3.67
C MET A 465 -21.61 -31.79 -5.00
N ASP A 466 -22.24 -31.03 -5.92
CA ASP A 466 -21.59 -30.64 -7.18
C ASP A 466 -20.28 -29.89 -6.95
N GLY A 467 -19.22 -30.40 -7.58
CA GLY A 467 -17.86 -29.88 -7.44
C GLY A 467 -17.09 -30.41 -6.21
N PHE A 468 -17.70 -31.30 -5.40
CA PHE A 468 -17.06 -31.96 -4.28
C PHE A 468 -17.09 -33.49 -4.50
N GLY A 469 -15.91 -34.11 -4.50
CA GLY A 469 -15.77 -35.57 -4.54
C GLY A 469 -14.93 -36.03 -3.35
N GLU A 470 -14.76 -37.34 -3.20
CA GLU A 470 -13.94 -37.96 -2.14
C GLU A 470 -12.55 -37.31 -2.01
N LYS A 471 -11.88 -37.01 -3.12
CA LYS A 471 -10.55 -36.38 -3.11
C LYS A 471 -10.57 -34.98 -2.52
N SER A 472 -11.53 -34.13 -2.94
CA SER A 472 -11.68 -32.78 -2.42
C SER A 472 -12.05 -32.77 -0.95
N TYR A 473 -12.92 -33.71 -0.54
CA TYR A 473 -13.26 -33.88 0.86
C TYR A 473 -12.06 -34.29 1.71
N ASN A 474 -11.27 -35.29 1.27
CA ASN A 474 -10.09 -35.73 2.02
C ASN A 474 -9.05 -34.60 2.14
N ASN A 475 -8.79 -33.86 1.06
CA ASN A 475 -7.90 -32.68 1.10
C ASN A 475 -8.37 -31.63 2.11
N LEU A 476 -9.69 -31.38 2.18
CA LEU A 476 -10.26 -30.46 3.16
C LEU A 476 -10.08 -30.95 4.59
N ILE A 477 -10.32 -32.23 4.85
CA ILE A 477 -10.10 -32.81 6.19
C ILE A 477 -8.63 -32.74 6.60
N ASP A 478 -7.70 -33.03 5.69
CA ASP A 478 -6.26 -32.92 5.93
C ASP A 478 -5.85 -31.46 6.24
N ALA A 479 -6.44 -30.49 5.53
CA ALA A 479 -6.20 -29.07 5.80
C ALA A 479 -6.74 -28.65 7.17
N LEU A 480 -7.91 -29.15 7.57
CA LEU A 480 -8.50 -28.89 8.88
C LEU A 480 -7.69 -29.51 10.03
N GLU A 481 -7.15 -30.72 9.84
CA GLU A 481 -6.27 -31.32 10.84
C GLU A 481 -4.97 -30.51 11.01
N LYS A 482 -4.35 -30.05 9.93
CA LYS A 482 -3.19 -29.17 9.97
C LYS A 482 -3.51 -27.83 10.65
N ALA A 483 -4.70 -27.28 10.43
CA ALA A 483 -5.13 -26.01 11.02
C ALA A 483 -5.30 -26.06 12.54
N LYS A 484 -5.39 -27.24 13.15
CA LYS A 484 -5.43 -27.41 14.62
C LYS A 484 -4.08 -27.10 15.28
N ASP A 485 -2.98 -27.22 14.55
CA ASP A 485 -1.63 -26.94 15.01
C ASP A 485 -1.20 -25.52 14.55
N THR A 486 -1.97 -24.52 14.96
CA THR A 486 -1.71 -23.10 14.63
C THR A 486 -1.39 -22.29 15.89
N ASP A 487 -0.76 -21.12 15.71
CA ASP A 487 -0.44 -20.22 16.82
C ASP A 487 -1.66 -19.39 17.26
N LEU A 488 -1.63 -18.95 18.53
CA LEU A 488 -2.72 -18.19 19.14
C LEU A 488 -2.98 -16.85 18.46
N VAL A 489 -1.95 -16.24 17.87
CA VAL A 489 -2.06 -14.98 17.11
C VAL A 489 -3.00 -15.16 15.91
N ARG A 490 -2.81 -16.24 15.16
CA ARG A 490 -3.61 -16.56 13.98
C ARG A 490 -5.05 -16.90 14.35
N VAL A 491 -5.25 -17.58 15.48
CA VAL A 491 -6.59 -17.85 16.02
C VAL A 491 -7.31 -16.54 16.34
N ILE A 492 -6.69 -15.63 17.10
CA ILE A 492 -7.28 -14.34 17.49
C ILE A 492 -7.59 -13.52 16.24
N TYR A 493 -6.68 -13.46 15.27
CA TYR A 493 -6.91 -12.77 14.01
C TYR A 493 -8.08 -13.38 13.24
N GLY A 494 -8.13 -14.71 13.12
CA GLY A 494 -9.19 -15.45 12.43
C GLY A 494 -10.57 -15.29 13.07
N LEU A 495 -10.63 -15.01 14.39
CA LEU A 495 -11.90 -14.66 15.05
C LEU A 495 -12.50 -13.35 14.54
N GLY A 496 -11.70 -12.51 13.88
CA GLY A 496 -12.17 -11.30 13.24
C GLY A 496 -12.78 -10.30 14.21
N ILE A 497 -12.16 -10.13 15.37
CA ILE A 497 -12.56 -9.13 16.37
C ILE A 497 -12.33 -7.73 15.78
N ASP A 498 -13.29 -6.83 15.95
CA ASP A 498 -13.20 -5.48 15.40
C ASP A 498 -11.97 -4.75 15.96
N ASN A 499 -11.24 -4.07 15.07
CA ASN A 499 -9.98 -3.37 15.35
C ASN A 499 -8.82 -4.26 15.81
N VAL A 500 -8.95 -5.59 15.71
CA VAL A 500 -7.87 -6.54 16.00
C VAL A 500 -7.35 -7.13 14.69
N GLY A 501 -6.36 -6.46 14.10
CA GLY A 501 -5.55 -7.01 12.99
C GLY A 501 -4.43 -7.92 13.51
N LEU A 502 -3.63 -8.47 12.58
CA LEU A 502 -2.55 -9.41 12.91
C LEU A 502 -1.54 -8.81 13.92
N SER A 503 -1.18 -7.55 13.73
CA SER A 503 -0.25 -6.84 14.63
C SER A 503 -0.81 -6.66 16.03
N THR A 504 -2.10 -6.30 16.14
CA THR A 504 -2.78 -6.16 17.43
C THR A 504 -2.93 -7.52 18.11
N ALA A 505 -3.26 -8.58 17.37
CA ALA A 505 -3.33 -9.95 17.88
C ALA A 505 -1.98 -10.39 18.49
N ARG A 506 -0.85 -10.10 17.82
CA ARG A 506 0.50 -10.37 18.34
C ARG A 506 0.80 -9.61 19.63
N LEU A 507 0.43 -8.32 19.69
CA LEU A 507 0.60 -7.53 20.92
C LEU A 507 -0.20 -8.10 22.09
N ILE A 508 -1.43 -8.56 21.86
CA ILE A 508 -2.27 -9.20 22.86
C ILE A 508 -1.61 -10.48 23.37
N VAL A 509 -1.21 -11.36 22.45
CA VAL A 509 -0.59 -12.65 22.78
C VAL A 509 0.71 -12.46 23.54
N ASN A 510 1.58 -11.54 23.10
CA ASN A 510 2.85 -11.24 23.77
C ASN A 510 2.62 -10.67 25.19
N LYS A 511 1.67 -9.73 25.36
CA LYS A 511 1.33 -9.16 26.67
C LYS A 511 0.79 -10.22 27.65
N LEU A 512 0.15 -11.26 27.15
CA LEU A 512 -0.47 -12.32 27.94
C LEU A 512 0.39 -13.60 27.92
N ASN A 513 1.69 -13.49 27.63
CA ASN A 513 2.68 -14.57 27.67
C ASN A 513 2.28 -15.82 26.87
N ASN A 514 1.58 -15.63 25.74
CA ASN A 514 1.08 -16.72 24.90
C ASN A 514 0.18 -17.74 25.65
N ASP A 515 -0.53 -17.26 26.68
CA ASP A 515 -1.43 -18.07 27.48
C ASP A 515 -2.88 -17.96 26.95
N PRO A 516 -3.46 -19.05 26.39
CA PRO A 516 -4.83 -19.04 25.88
C PRO A 516 -5.89 -18.72 26.95
N GLU A 517 -5.70 -19.18 28.19
CA GLU A 517 -6.64 -18.91 29.28
C GLU A 517 -6.59 -17.44 29.70
N ALA A 518 -5.39 -16.85 29.76
CA ALA A 518 -5.22 -15.43 30.02
C ALA A 518 -5.89 -14.57 28.93
N VAL A 519 -5.78 -14.98 27.65
CA VAL A 519 -6.45 -14.29 26.54
C VAL A 519 -7.97 -14.39 26.65
N LEU A 520 -8.52 -15.57 26.95
CA LEU A 520 -9.96 -15.76 27.15
C LEU A 520 -10.49 -14.92 28.31
N ASN A 521 -9.78 -14.89 29.42
CA ASN A 521 -10.17 -14.11 30.60
C ASN A 521 -10.02 -12.60 30.38
N ALA A 522 -9.00 -12.15 29.64
CA ALA A 522 -8.83 -10.75 29.28
C ALA A 522 -9.97 -10.25 28.38
N CYS A 523 -10.45 -11.05 27.43
CA CYS A 523 -11.60 -10.73 26.59
C CYS A 523 -12.90 -10.55 27.39
N LEU A 524 -13.02 -11.19 28.55
CA LEU A 524 -14.19 -11.04 29.44
C LEU A 524 -14.10 -9.80 30.35
N LEU A 525 -12.90 -9.26 30.60
CA LEU A 525 -12.65 -8.13 31.51
C LEU A 525 -12.49 -6.79 30.79
N TYR A 526 -12.23 -6.77 29.50
CA TYR A 526 -12.01 -5.54 28.72
C TYR A 526 -13.22 -5.19 27.85
N THR A 527 -14.12 -4.38 28.36
CA THR A 527 -14.72 -3.35 27.54
C THR A 527 -13.59 -2.41 27.15
N SER A 528 -13.26 -2.39 25.88
CA SER A 528 -12.11 -1.69 25.29
C SER A 528 -11.86 -0.33 25.95
N PRO A 529 -10.70 -0.06 26.57
CA PRO A 529 -10.40 1.29 27.04
C PRO A 529 -10.37 2.22 25.84
N SER A 530 -11.06 3.34 25.94
CA SER A 530 -11.03 4.41 24.94
C SER A 530 -9.57 4.80 24.68
N PRO A 531 -9.21 5.22 23.44
CA PRO A 531 -7.88 5.76 23.15
C PRO A 531 -7.39 6.86 24.09
N ARG A 532 -8.31 7.48 24.87
CA ARG A 532 -7.99 8.44 25.94
C ARG A 532 -7.40 7.80 27.20
N ASP A 533 -7.72 6.54 27.47
CA ASP A 533 -7.25 5.84 28.67
C ASP A 533 -5.85 5.26 28.50
N MET A 534 -5.43 4.99 27.24
CA MET A 534 -4.08 4.51 26.91
C MET A 534 -2.98 5.58 26.99
N ARG A 535 -3.32 6.85 27.17
CA ARG A 535 -2.35 7.96 27.35
C ARG A 535 -1.98 8.24 28.79
N ARG A 536 -2.54 7.51 29.77
CA ARG A 536 -2.31 7.72 31.21
C ARG A 536 -1.60 6.58 31.93
N SER A 537 -1.14 5.54 31.22
CA SER A 537 -0.33 4.47 31.80
C SER A 537 1.07 4.41 31.20
#